data_2e45e6125684707ee0ad051da51ba586
#
_entry.id   2e45e6125684707ee0ad051da51ba586
#
_cell.length_a   1.000
_cell.length_b   1.000
_cell.length_c   1.000
_cell.angle_alpha   90.00
_cell.angle_beta   90.00
_cell.angle_gamma   90.00
#
_symmetry.space_group_name_H-M   'P 1'
#
loop_
_entity.id
_entity.type
_entity.pdbx_description
1 polymer ?
#
loop_
_entity_poly.entity_id
_entity_poly.type
_entity_poly.pdbx_seq_one_letter_code
_entity_poly.pdbx_strand_id
1 'polypeptide(L)'
;MKPAAARISRSLELLFGLALGLLLLAGCTTAPRNEPNNRWATTERVIIPAQIISNFFVIACPASDGTTHHFIIDTGSTATLISPALAQRYRQKTPSNQPSAKVKVRSASGGEIALEPVRLRRLPLGATAFENVPALLFDFADLSAHLGVVIDGLIGFPVFSDVLLTLDYPHGRLVLSPLPMPAVLRPTSPRSSTLIFSHEHPTPLISLQMGNESFIAQIDTGSDGSLNLNPSGLHPRFVHEPRAGTLISSLHGDRQQLTARLNQNVLLGNHLIERPIVDLSEQLSSIGGEFLRPFILTFDQHRHQVTFECPALGPITMEPRRSTGLSFSRAPTTWRVLTVIPNTPAEQFSIKADDLCIRINGELVKDWDYDRYAALIKSTAKITYTFLAGPKEIDLELPVFELVP
;
A
#
# COMPACT_ATOMS: atom_id res chain seq x y z
N MET A 1 6.20 71.73 19.08
CA MET A 1 7.13 70.59 19.15
C MET A 1 6.43 69.37 18.56
N LYS A 2 6.76 69.00 17.37
CA LYS A 2 6.32 67.79 16.66
C LYS A 2 7.52 66.84 16.55
N PRO A 3 7.40 65.56 16.82
CA PRO A 3 8.42 64.62 16.40
C PRO A 3 8.12 64.08 14.96
N ALA A 4 9.19 63.88 14.25
CA ALA A 4 9.23 63.43 12.86
C ALA A 4 8.89 61.93 12.75
N ALA A 5 8.03 61.62 11.77
CA ALA A 5 7.80 60.26 11.34
C ALA A 5 8.84 59.86 10.27
N ALA A 6 9.62 58.85 10.56
CA ALA A 6 10.56 58.26 9.63
C ALA A 6 9.83 57.39 8.59
N ARG A 7 10.02 57.72 7.32
CA ARG A 7 9.71 56.87 6.16
C ARG A 7 10.66 55.67 6.15
N ILE A 8 10.16 54.49 6.35
CA ILE A 8 10.88 53.25 6.03
C ILE A 8 10.36 52.71 4.71
N SER A 9 11.28 52.47 3.87
CA SER A 9 11.26 52.19 2.45
C SER A 9 10.51 50.91 2.07
N ARG A 10 9.69 51.02 1.02
CA ARG A 10 8.98 49.97 0.29
C ARG A 10 9.89 49.04 -0.56
N SER A 11 11.05 48.68 -0.07
CA SER A 11 12.04 47.91 -0.85
C SER A 11 12.29 46.50 -0.29
N LEU A 12 11.49 46.03 0.67
CA LEU A 12 11.70 44.70 1.32
C LEU A 12 10.64 43.64 1.01
N GLU A 13 9.62 43.97 0.21
CA GLU A 13 8.55 42.99 -0.13
C GLU A 13 8.76 42.24 -1.45
N LEU A 14 9.81 42.55 -2.21
CA LEU A 14 10.13 41.91 -3.51
C LEU A 14 11.25 40.87 -3.44
N LEU A 15 11.82 40.59 -2.26
CA LEU A 15 12.88 39.59 -2.09
C LEU A 15 12.41 38.31 -1.39
N PHE A 16 11.16 38.23 -0.93
CA PHE A 16 10.60 37.02 -0.33
C PHE A 16 9.90 36.09 -1.32
N GLY A 17 9.69 36.55 -2.55
CA GLY A 17 9.01 35.76 -3.61
C GLY A 17 9.92 34.83 -4.42
N LEU A 18 11.26 35.01 -4.35
CA LEU A 18 12.21 34.23 -5.17
C LEU A 18 13.01 33.18 -4.38
N ALA A 19 12.89 33.14 -3.05
CA ALA A 19 13.60 32.17 -2.22
C ALA A 19 12.81 30.89 -1.96
N LEU A 20 11.53 30.82 -2.33
CA LEU A 20 10.68 29.64 -2.13
C LEU A 20 10.68 28.67 -3.32
N GLY A 21 11.27 29.07 -4.44
CA GLY A 21 11.36 28.23 -5.65
C GLY A 21 12.62 27.35 -5.74
N LEU A 22 13.63 27.55 -4.88
CA LEU A 22 14.92 26.85 -4.96
C LEU A 22 15.18 25.83 -3.81
N LEU A 23 14.24 25.65 -2.88
CA LEU A 23 14.38 24.73 -1.76
C LEU A 23 13.75 23.34 -1.97
N LEU A 24 13.21 23.08 -3.17
CA LEU A 24 12.64 21.77 -3.55
C LEU A 24 13.64 20.84 -4.27
N LEU A 25 14.90 21.25 -4.45
CA LEU A 25 15.93 20.46 -5.15
C LEU A 25 17.08 19.95 -4.25
N ALA A 26 17.06 20.17 -2.96
CA ALA A 26 18.16 19.81 -2.06
C ALA A 26 17.82 18.67 -1.08
N GLY A 27 16.98 17.71 -1.49
CA GLY A 27 16.59 16.55 -0.69
C GLY A 27 16.91 15.18 -1.31
N CYS A 28 17.50 15.15 -2.51
CA CYS A 28 18.11 13.94 -3.04
C CYS A 28 19.53 13.83 -2.51
N THR A 29 19.74 13.24 -1.33
CA THR A 29 21.02 12.59 -1.08
C THR A 29 21.13 11.50 -2.13
N THR A 30 21.90 11.77 -3.17
CA THR A 30 22.34 10.76 -4.12
C THR A 30 22.99 9.65 -3.32
N ALA A 31 22.29 8.53 -3.17
CA ALA A 31 22.94 7.29 -2.78
C ALA A 31 24.12 7.08 -3.75
N PRO A 32 25.31 6.74 -3.27
CA PRO A 32 26.46 6.58 -4.14
C PRO A 32 26.11 5.52 -5.20
N ARG A 33 26.20 5.92 -6.46
CA ARG A 33 25.84 5.14 -7.66
C ARG A 33 26.74 3.93 -7.93
N ASN A 34 27.60 3.53 -6.99
CA ASN A 34 28.62 2.48 -7.17
C ASN A 34 28.61 1.42 -6.06
N GLU A 35 27.47 1.17 -5.41
CA GLU A 35 27.34 -0.02 -4.56
C GLU A 35 26.96 -1.23 -5.43
N PRO A 36 27.52 -2.44 -5.16
CA PRO A 36 27.13 -3.64 -5.88
C PRO A 36 25.63 -3.84 -5.75
N ASN A 37 24.96 -3.83 -6.90
CA ASN A 37 23.52 -4.03 -7.01
C ASN A 37 23.11 -5.34 -6.34
N ASN A 38 21.87 -5.41 -5.83
CA ASN A 38 21.27 -6.68 -5.47
C ASN A 38 21.49 -7.65 -6.63
N ARG A 39 21.93 -8.86 -6.31
CA ARG A 39 22.14 -9.86 -7.33
C ARG A 39 21.16 -10.99 -7.12
N TRP A 40 20.39 -11.30 -8.15
CA TRP A 40 19.59 -12.50 -8.15
C TRP A 40 20.45 -13.75 -8.23
N ALA A 41 20.18 -14.72 -7.33
CA ALA A 41 21.09 -15.86 -7.13
C ALA A 41 20.88 -17.01 -8.14
N THR A 42 19.91 -16.92 -9.06
CA THR A 42 19.61 -17.95 -10.07
C THR A 42 19.28 -17.32 -11.42
N THR A 43 19.46 -18.11 -12.48
CA THR A 43 19.06 -17.74 -13.85
C THR A 43 17.80 -18.49 -14.31
N GLU A 44 17.18 -19.26 -13.42
CA GLU A 44 15.99 -20.04 -13.73
C GLU A 44 14.71 -19.30 -13.29
N ARG A 45 13.61 -19.57 -14.00
CA ARG A 45 12.30 -19.08 -13.58
C ARG A 45 11.89 -19.69 -12.26
N VAL A 46 11.49 -18.86 -11.31
CA VAL A 46 11.03 -19.27 -9.97
C VAL A 46 9.59 -18.84 -9.75
N ILE A 47 8.77 -19.76 -9.22
CA ILE A 47 7.37 -19.50 -8.83
C ILE A 47 7.28 -19.64 -7.33
N ILE A 48 6.75 -18.63 -6.66
CA ILE A 48 6.57 -18.57 -5.21
C ILE A 48 5.07 -18.42 -4.94
N PRO A 49 4.46 -19.30 -4.14
CA PRO A 49 3.07 -19.12 -3.71
C PRO A 49 2.87 -17.79 -3.00
N ALA A 50 1.75 -17.14 -3.29
CA ALA A 50 1.33 -15.91 -2.64
C ALA A 50 -0.11 -16.04 -2.14
N GLN A 51 -0.41 -15.27 -1.10
CA GLN A 51 -1.76 -15.08 -0.58
C GLN A 51 -2.12 -13.60 -0.68
N ILE A 52 -3.36 -13.32 -0.99
CA ILE A 52 -3.87 -11.95 -1.00
C ILE A 52 -4.62 -11.74 0.32
N ILE A 53 -3.92 -11.20 1.31
CA ILE A 53 -4.46 -10.97 2.66
C ILE A 53 -4.81 -9.49 2.78
N SER A 54 -6.08 -9.17 3.02
CA SER A 54 -6.56 -7.77 3.05
C SER A 54 -6.05 -6.94 1.85
N ASN A 55 -6.07 -7.52 0.65
CA ASN A 55 -5.56 -6.94 -0.61
C ASN A 55 -4.03 -6.82 -0.73
N PHE A 56 -3.24 -7.03 0.33
CA PHE A 56 -1.78 -7.11 0.22
C PHE A 56 -1.33 -8.38 -0.48
N PHE A 57 -0.30 -8.26 -1.30
CA PHE A 57 0.33 -9.40 -1.97
C PHE A 57 1.42 -9.97 -1.06
N VAL A 58 1.10 -11.04 -0.33
CA VAL A 58 1.96 -11.68 0.68
C VAL A 58 2.52 -12.99 0.14
N ILE A 59 3.83 -13.14 0.10
CA ILE A 59 4.50 -14.40 -0.24
C ILE A 59 4.95 -15.14 1.01
N ALA A 60 4.86 -16.48 0.96
CA ALA A 60 5.34 -17.37 2.01
C ALA A 60 6.59 -18.10 1.53
N CYS A 61 7.70 -17.91 2.22
CA CYS A 61 9.02 -18.43 1.85
C CYS A 61 9.54 -19.41 2.91
N PRO A 62 9.42 -20.72 2.70
CA PRO A 62 9.99 -21.71 3.62
C PRO A 62 11.51 -21.56 3.71
N ALA A 63 12.05 -21.56 4.93
CA ALA A 63 13.47 -21.57 5.23
C ALA A 63 13.94 -22.99 5.53
N SER A 64 15.24 -23.23 5.42
CA SER A 64 15.86 -24.55 5.61
C SER A 64 15.74 -25.13 7.03
N ASP A 65 15.42 -24.30 8.01
CA ASP A 65 15.23 -24.68 9.40
C ASP A 65 13.76 -24.98 9.77
N GLY A 66 12.87 -25.04 8.77
CA GLY A 66 11.44 -25.30 8.95
C GLY A 66 10.60 -24.06 9.30
N THR A 67 11.22 -22.86 9.46
CA THR A 67 10.46 -21.61 9.60
C THR A 67 9.94 -21.17 8.24
N THR A 68 8.84 -20.40 8.24
CA THR A 68 8.34 -19.74 7.03
C THR A 68 8.41 -18.24 7.22
N HIS A 69 9.05 -17.55 6.30
CA HIS A 69 9.10 -16.09 6.26
C HIS A 69 8.00 -15.56 5.35
N HIS A 70 7.31 -14.52 5.81
CA HIS A 70 6.28 -13.86 5.01
C HIS A 70 6.72 -12.45 4.65
N PHE A 71 6.61 -12.14 3.36
CA PHE A 71 6.96 -10.82 2.84
C PHE A 71 5.81 -10.21 2.06
N ILE A 72 5.56 -8.93 2.30
CA ILE A 72 4.73 -8.12 1.42
C ILE A 72 5.58 -7.65 0.25
N ILE A 73 5.08 -7.76 -0.97
CA ILE A 73 5.70 -7.16 -2.15
C ILE A 73 5.13 -5.77 -2.33
N ASP A 74 5.99 -4.76 -2.30
CA ASP A 74 5.59 -3.36 -2.33
C ASP A 74 6.27 -2.62 -3.49
N THR A 75 5.53 -2.46 -4.58
CA THR A 75 5.99 -1.70 -5.75
C THR A 75 5.96 -0.19 -5.51
N GLY A 76 5.23 0.28 -4.52
CA GLY A 76 5.16 1.68 -4.10
C GLY A 76 6.36 2.12 -3.26
N SER A 77 7.15 1.18 -2.72
CA SER A 77 8.29 1.49 -1.86
C SER A 77 9.62 1.46 -2.60
N THR A 78 10.45 2.47 -2.32
CA THR A 78 11.85 2.53 -2.76
C THR A 78 12.80 1.80 -1.81
N ALA A 79 12.33 1.43 -0.63
CA ALA A 79 13.12 0.79 0.42
C ALA A 79 12.55 -0.60 0.74
N THR A 80 13.44 -1.52 1.07
CA THR A 80 13.08 -2.80 1.68
C THR A 80 13.11 -2.65 3.19
N LEU A 81 12.04 -3.03 3.87
CA LEU A 81 11.93 -3.03 5.32
C LEU A 81 11.96 -4.48 5.82
N ILE A 82 12.68 -4.73 6.90
CA ILE A 82 12.77 -6.08 7.48
C ILE A 82 12.68 -6.05 8.99
N SER A 83 12.15 -7.12 9.56
CA SER A 83 12.09 -7.30 11.00
C SER A 83 13.50 -7.43 11.62
N PRO A 84 13.69 -6.98 12.87
CA PRO A 84 14.96 -7.20 13.59
C PRO A 84 15.35 -8.67 13.68
N ALA A 85 14.38 -9.58 13.81
CA ALA A 85 14.60 -11.02 13.86
C ALA A 85 15.20 -11.56 12.55
N LEU A 86 14.61 -11.17 11.39
CA LEU A 86 15.12 -11.53 10.07
C LEU A 86 16.52 -10.94 9.85
N ALA A 87 16.72 -9.68 10.21
CA ALA A 87 17.99 -9.00 10.08
C ALA A 87 19.10 -9.71 10.87
N GLN A 88 18.83 -10.11 12.11
CA GLN A 88 19.82 -10.82 12.94
C GLN A 88 20.32 -12.08 12.25
N ARG A 89 19.49 -12.74 11.48
CA ARG A 89 19.78 -14.00 10.79
C ARG A 89 20.56 -13.84 9.50
N TYR A 90 20.24 -12.82 8.70
CA TYR A 90 20.71 -12.66 7.33
C TYR A 90 21.60 -11.44 7.09
N ARG A 91 21.79 -10.56 8.09
CA ARG A 91 22.62 -9.36 7.91
C ARG A 91 24.07 -9.70 7.65
N GLN A 92 24.71 -8.87 6.85
CA GLN A 92 26.15 -8.89 6.67
C GLN A 92 26.84 -8.43 7.97
N LYS A 93 27.83 -9.20 8.42
CA LYS A 93 28.65 -8.78 9.56
C LYS A 93 29.56 -7.64 9.09
N THR A 94 29.33 -6.45 9.58
CA THR A 94 30.23 -5.30 9.38
C THR A 94 31.33 -5.33 10.44
N PRO A 95 32.60 -5.10 10.06
CA PRO A 95 33.70 -5.09 11.02
C PRO A 95 33.70 -3.90 11.99
N SER A 96 32.90 -2.85 11.74
CA SER A 96 32.88 -1.64 12.55
C SER A 96 31.79 -1.67 13.61
N ASN A 97 32.17 -1.44 14.86
CA ASN A 97 31.27 -1.21 16.01
C ASN A 97 30.60 0.20 15.98
N GLN A 98 30.67 0.92 14.88
CA GLN A 98 30.04 2.23 14.81
C GLN A 98 28.55 2.05 14.43
N PRO A 99 27.63 2.61 15.22
CA PRO A 99 26.22 2.63 14.84
C PRO A 99 26.05 3.40 13.54
N SER A 100 25.41 2.78 12.57
CA SER A 100 25.07 3.45 11.31
C SER A 100 24.08 4.59 11.59
N ALA A 101 24.29 5.74 10.95
CA ALA A 101 23.33 6.85 11.04
C ALA A 101 21.96 6.39 10.52
N LYS A 102 20.90 6.72 11.26
CA LYS A 102 19.53 6.41 10.83
C LYS A 102 19.18 7.14 9.55
N VAL A 103 18.47 6.46 8.67
CA VAL A 103 17.96 7.00 7.40
C VAL A 103 16.53 7.47 7.61
N LYS A 104 16.24 8.70 7.18
CA LYS A 104 14.88 9.22 7.16
C LYS A 104 14.12 8.66 5.96
N VAL A 105 12.98 8.05 6.24
CA VAL A 105 12.05 7.52 5.23
C VAL A 105 10.75 8.29 5.35
N ARG A 106 10.22 8.74 4.20
CA ARG A 106 8.90 9.35 4.16
C ARG A 106 7.86 8.27 3.88
N SER A 107 6.80 8.24 4.67
CA SER A 107 5.67 7.35 4.42
C SER A 107 4.71 7.93 3.38
N ALA A 108 3.87 7.08 2.82
CA ALA A 108 2.80 7.49 1.90
C ALA A 108 1.83 8.52 2.52
N SER A 109 1.71 8.57 3.86
CA SER A 109 0.90 9.56 4.58
C SER A 109 1.60 10.91 4.79
N GLY A 110 2.84 11.08 4.31
CA GLY A 110 3.62 12.32 4.39
C GLY A 110 4.49 12.50 5.64
N GLY A 111 4.41 11.59 6.63
CA GLY A 111 5.26 11.62 7.80
C GLY A 111 6.68 11.07 7.54
N GLU A 112 7.66 11.46 8.38
CA GLU A 112 9.03 10.94 8.32
C GLU A 112 9.33 10.06 9.54
N ILE A 113 9.95 8.90 9.28
CA ILE A 113 10.47 8.00 10.31
C ILE A 113 11.96 7.77 10.10
N ALA A 114 12.74 7.74 11.18
CA ALA A 114 14.16 7.48 11.13
C ALA A 114 14.44 6.01 11.45
N LEU A 115 14.86 5.23 10.45
CA LEU A 115 15.10 3.80 10.54
C LEU A 115 16.59 3.48 10.47
N GLU A 116 16.98 2.37 11.10
CA GLU A 116 18.36 1.88 11.09
C GLU A 116 18.64 1.14 9.78
N PRO A 117 19.66 1.53 9.01
CA PRO A 117 20.03 0.81 7.79
C PRO A 117 20.77 -0.48 8.14
N VAL A 118 20.51 -1.51 7.34
CA VAL A 118 21.17 -2.80 7.41
C VAL A 118 21.41 -3.32 6.00
N ARG A 119 22.45 -4.12 5.82
CA ARG A 119 22.67 -4.84 4.57
C ARG A 119 22.47 -6.33 4.81
N LEU A 120 21.59 -6.94 4.06
CA LEU A 120 21.41 -8.38 4.07
C LEU A 120 22.41 -9.01 3.12
N ARG A 121 23.22 -9.95 3.62
CA ARG A 121 24.04 -10.78 2.75
C ARG A 121 23.18 -11.56 1.76
N ARG A 122 22.02 -12.03 2.25
CA ARG A 122 21.06 -12.81 1.47
C ARG A 122 19.65 -12.54 1.97
N LEU A 123 18.74 -12.25 1.07
CA LEU A 123 17.30 -12.20 1.30
C LEU A 123 16.69 -13.46 0.67
N PRO A 124 16.29 -14.46 1.48
CA PRO A 124 15.76 -15.71 0.94
C PRO A 124 14.32 -15.51 0.43
N LEU A 125 14.04 -16.03 -0.76
CA LEU A 125 12.71 -16.08 -1.37
C LEU A 125 12.43 -17.52 -1.83
N GLY A 126 12.09 -18.39 -0.90
CA GLY A 126 11.85 -19.81 -1.18
C GLY A 126 13.11 -20.49 -1.75
N ALA A 127 13.01 -21.07 -2.96
CA ALA A 127 14.11 -21.75 -3.63
C ALA A 127 15.21 -20.81 -4.17
N THR A 128 14.99 -19.47 -4.15
CA THR A 128 15.94 -18.48 -4.63
C THR A 128 16.28 -17.45 -3.56
N ALA A 129 17.13 -16.48 -3.90
CA ALA A 129 17.46 -15.37 -3.03
C ALA A 129 17.96 -14.17 -3.84
N PHE A 130 17.92 -13.00 -3.21
CA PHE A 130 18.68 -11.83 -3.63
C PHE A 130 19.87 -11.64 -2.67
N GLU A 131 21.02 -11.30 -3.21
CA GLU A 131 22.26 -11.07 -2.44
C GLU A 131 22.53 -9.57 -2.31
N ASN A 132 23.21 -9.18 -1.22
CA ASN A 132 23.65 -7.80 -0.94
C ASN A 132 22.51 -6.77 -0.89
N VAL A 133 21.34 -7.15 -0.36
CA VAL A 133 20.14 -6.31 -0.34
C VAL A 133 20.25 -5.22 0.73
N PRO A 134 20.24 -3.93 0.37
CA PRO A 134 20.09 -2.87 1.34
C PRO A 134 18.67 -2.87 1.92
N ALA A 135 18.55 -2.74 3.23
CA ALA A 135 17.27 -2.75 3.92
C ALA A 135 17.29 -1.82 5.14
N LEU A 136 16.13 -1.59 5.71
CA LEU A 136 15.95 -0.81 6.92
C LEU A 136 15.23 -1.67 7.96
N LEU A 137 15.60 -1.52 9.24
CA LEU A 137 14.93 -2.23 10.32
C LEU A 137 13.58 -1.59 10.62
N PHE A 138 12.54 -2.42 10.67
CA PHE A 138 11.18 -2.00 11.00
C PHE A 138 10.49 -3.05 11.86
N ASP A 139 9.70 -2.59 12.83
CA ASP A 139 8.86 -3.46 13.65
C ASP A 139 7.50 -3.69 12.96
N PHE A 140 7.26 -4.94 12.58
CA PHE A 140 6.01 -5.36 11.93
C PHE A 140 4.96 -5.91 12.89
N ALA A 141 5.10 -5.74 14.21
CA ALA A 141 4.20 -6.36 15.20
C ALA A 141 2.73 -5.96 14.98
N ASP A 142 2.46 -4.66 14.81
CA ASP A 142 1.10 -4.16 14.59
C ASP A 142 0.51 -4.63 13.25
N LEU A 143 1.30 -4.57 12.17
CA LEU A 143 0.87 -5.05 10.86
C LEU A 143 0.65 -6.57 10.86
N SER A 144 1.52 -7.32 11.54
CA SER A 144 1.37 -8.77 11.69
C SER A 144 0.10 -9.13 12.48
N ALA A 145 -0.18 -8.41 13.57
CA ALA A 145 -1.41 -8.59 14.33
C ALA A 145 -2.64 -8.26 13.47
N HIS A 146 -2.58 -7.17 12.70
CA HIS A 146 -3.64 -6.75 11.80
C HIS A 146 -3.91 -7.81 10.72
N LEU A 147 -2.89 -8.29 10.02
CA LEU A 147 -3.04 -9.29 8.94
C LEU A 147 -3.26 -10.72 9.46
N GLY A 148 -2.95 -10.98 10.74
CA GLY A 148 -3.07 -12.31 11.35
C GLY A 148 -2.01 -13.31 10.90
N VAL A 149 -0.94 -12.82 10.28
CA VAL A 149 0.24 -13.57 9.88
C VAL A 149 1.48 -12.78 10.26
N VAL A 150 2.52 -13.47 10.75
CA VAL A 150 3.79 -12.80 11.09
C VAL A 150 4.44 -12.30 9.80
N ILE A 151 4.61 -10.99 9.69
CA ILE A 151 5.29 -10.36 8.57
C ILE A 151 6.76 -10.14 8.96
N ASP A 152 7.67 -10.72 8.18
CA ASP A 152 9.13 -10.60 8.36
C ASP A 152 9.71 -9.43 7.61
N GLY A 153 9.02 -8.95 6.57
CA GLY A 153 9.48 -7.80 5.81
C GLY A 153 8.53 -7.34 4.71
N LEU A 154 8.86 -6.17 4.18
CA LEU A 154 8.27 -5.56 3.01
C LEU A 154 9.38 -5.38 1.99
N ILE A 155 9.22 -5.99 0.80
CA ILE A 155 10.25 -5.97 -0.23
C ILE A 155 9.91 -4.87 -1.23
N GLY A 156 10.76 -3.83 -1.25
CA GLY A 156 10.59 -2.69 -2.13
C GLY A 156 10.94 -3.00 -3.59
N PHE A 157 10.37 -2.21 -4.49
CA PHE A 157 10.47 -2.39 -5.95
C PHE A 157 11.90 -2.50 -6.50
N PRO A 158 12.91 -1.73 -6.01
CA PRO A 158 14.27 -1.80 -6.55
C PRO A 158 14.97 -3.15 -6.37
N VAL A 159 14.52 -4.01 -5.44
CA VAL A 159 15.09 -5.36 -5.27
C VAL A 159 14.95 -6.19 -6.54
N PHE A 160 13.90 -5.94 -7.32
CA PHE A 160 13.56 -6.71 -8.52
C PHE A 160 14.11 -6.11 -9.82
N SER A 161 15.12 -5.21 -9.74
CA SER A 161 15.69 -4.55 -10.93
C SER A 161 16.24 -5.51 -11.98
N ASP A 162 16.84 -6.61 -11.55
CA ASP A 162 17.55 -7.55 -12.43
C ASP A 162 16.70 -8.76 -12.89
N VAL A 163 15.38 -8.69 -12.67
CA VAL A 163 14.44 -9.76 -13.03
C VAL A 163 13.16 -9.21 -13.63
N LEU A 164 12.44 -10.03 -14.37
CA LEU A 164 11.03 -9.82 -14.64
C LEU A 164 10.25 -10.23 -13.40
N LEU A 165 9.56 -9.26 -12.79
CA LEU A 165 8.69 -9.47 -11.64
C LEU A 165 7.26 -9.63 -12.12
N THR A 166 6.66 -10.80 -11.91
CA THR A 166 5.22 -11.01 -12.19
C THR A 166 4.45 -11.23 -10.89
N LEU A 167 3.47 -10.39 -10.64
CA LEU A 167 2.49 -10.50 -9.56
C LEU A 167 1.18 -11.02 -10.16
N ASP A 168 0.90 -12.29 -9.95
CA ASP A 168 -0.28 -12.96 -10.47
C ASP A 168 -1.34 -13.04 -9.37
N TYR A 169 -2.12 -11.96 -9.22
CA TYR A 169 -3.17 -11.85 -8.20
C TYR A 169 -4.25 -12.92 -8.36
N PRO A 170 -4.80 -13.16 -9.57
CA PRO A 170 -5.86 -14.15 -9.76
C PRO A 170 -5.47 -15.56 -9.35
N HIS A 171 -4.19 -15.93 -9.47
CA HIS A 171 -3.72 -17.29 -9.16
C HIS A 171 -2.87 -17.36 -7.88
N GLY A 172 -2.68 -16.24 -7.16
CA GLY A 172 -1.94 -16.20 -5.90
C GLY A 172 -0.50 -16.67 -6.05
N ARG A 173 0.28 -16.08 -6.96
CA ARG A 173 1.69 -16.46 -7.16
C ARG A 173 2.56 -15.30 -7.62
N LEU A 174 3.75 -15.24 -7.06
CA LEU A 174 4.86 -14.42 -7.53
C LEU A 174 5.67 -15.25 -8.54
N VAL A 175 6.02 -14.66 -9.69
CA VAL A 175 6.94 -15.29 -10.64
C VAL A 175 8.14 -14.37 -10.87
N LEU A 176 9.33 -14.89 -10.64
CA LEU A 176 10.59 -14.26 -10.98
C LEU A 176 11.16 -14.97 -12.21
N SER A 177 11.50 -14.21 -13.23
CA SER A 177 12.08 -14.75 -14.46
C SER A 177 13.34 -13.98 -14.84
N PRO A 178 14.32 -14.63 -15.50
CA PRO A 178 15.43 -13.91 -16.07
C PRO A 178 14.93 -12.84 -17.04
N LEU A 179 15.66 -11.73 -17.11
CA LEU A 179 15.39 -10.70 -18.10
C LEU A 179 15.50 -11.33 -19.49
N PRO A 180 14.55 -11.07 -20.40
CA PRO A 180 14.62 -11.62 -21.74
C PRO A 180 15.85 -11.04 -22.46
N MET A 181 16.56 -11.89 -23.21
CA MET A 181 17.40 -11.44 -24.32
C MET A 181 16.55 -10.49 -25.18
N PRO A 182 17.12 -9.55 -25.96
CA PRO A 182 16.41 -8.39 -26.52
C PRO A 182 15.27 -8.74 -27.50
N ALA A 183 14.29 -9.47 -27.04
CA ALA A 183 13.03 -9.73 -27.73
C ALA A 183 11.92 -8.91 -27.06
N VAL A 184 11.27 -8.11 -27.88
CA VAL A 184 10.16 -7.24 -27.50
C VAL A 184 9.11 -8.06 -26.73
N LEU A 185 8.80 -7.65 -25.49
CA LEU A 185 7.55 -8.05 -24.84
C LEU A 185 6.41 -7.46 -25.66
N ARG A 186 5.95 -8.20 -26.67
CA ARG A 186 4.71 -7.84 -27.37
C ARG A 186 3.56 -8.33 -26.51
N PRO A 187 2.49 -7.54 -26.38
CA PRO A 187 1.25 -8.04 -25.81
C PRO A 187 0.88 -9.33 -26.57
N THR A 188 0.90 -10.44 -25.86
CA THR A 188 0.63 -11.76 -26.45
C THR A 188 -0.87 -12.05 -26.55
N SER A 189 -1.69 -11.14 -26.01
CA SER A 189 -3.13 -11.30 -25.89
C SER A 189 -3.82 -9.94 -26.06
N PRO A 190 -5.01 -9.89 -26.70
CA PRO A 190 -5.87 -8.69 -26.69
C PRO A 190 -6.32 -8.30 -25.27
N ARG A 191 -6.09 -9.17 -24.29
CA ARG A 191 -6.38 -8.94 -22.87
C ARG A 191 -5.21 -8.34 -22.10
N SER A 192 -4.11 -8.03 -22.77
CA SER A 192 -2.94 -7.42 -22.15
C SER A 192 -2.69 -6.02 -22.68
N SER A 193 -2.18 -5.18 -21.80
CA SER A 193 -1.81 -3.80 -22.09
C SER A 193 -0.46 -3.51 -21.49
N THR A 194 0.50 -3.08 -22.30
CA THR A 194 1.82 -2.70 -21.81
C THR A 194 1.91 -1.18 -21.73
N LEU A 195 2.20 -0.67 -20.55
CA LEU A 195 2.39 0.74 -20.27
C LEU A 195 3.85 1.02 -19.93
N ILE A 196 4.28 2.23 -20.28
CA ILE A 196 5.60 2.74 -19.89
C ILE A 196 5.42 3.49 -18.57
N PHE A 197 6.26 3.20 -17.59
CA PHE A 197 6.34 3.99 -16.36
C PHE A 197 7.56 4.91 -16.37
N SER A 198 7.50 5.98 -15.59
CA SER A 198 8.54 7.01 -15.56
C SER A 198 9.89 6.41 -15.14
N HIS A 199 10.93 6.71 -15.90
CA HIS A 199 12.32 6.37 -15.56
C HIS A 199 12.98 7.37 -14.60
N GLU A 200 12.35 8.51 -14.39
CA GLU A 200 12.84 9.56 -13.45
C GLU A 200 12.41 9.28 -12.01
N HIS A 201 11.46 8.34 -11.82
CA HIS A 201 10.94 7.99 -10.51
C HIS A 201 11.32 6.55 -10.15
N PRO A 202 11.75 6.30 -8.89
CA PRO A 202 12.21 4.98 -8.47
C PRO A 202 11.10 3.94 -8.26
N THR A 203 9.82 4.35 -8.36
CA THR A 203 8.64 3.50 -8.29
C THR A 203 7.80 3.66 -9.57
N PRO A 204 6.98 2.68 -9.96
CA PRO A 204 6.31 2.69 -11.26
C PRO A 204 5.14 3.68 -11.28
N LEU A 205 5.34 4.83 -11.93
CA LEU A 205 4.33 5.84 -12.21
C LEU A 205 3.80 5.64 -13.62
N ILE A 206 2.50 5.46 -13.76
CA ILE A 206 1.81 5.27 -15.04
C ILE A 206 0.74 6.33 -15.27
N SER A 207 0.37 6.55 -16.53
CA SER A 207 -0.76 7.39 -16.89
C SER A 207 -2.05 6.58 -16.92
N LEU A 208 -3.08 7.09 -16.24
CA LEU A 208 -4.46 6.64 -16.31
C LEU A 208 -5.34 7.70 -16.96
N GLN A 209 -6.46 7.30 -17.53
CA GLN A 209 -7.43 8.23 -18.10
C GLN A 209 -8.77 8.11 -17.39
N MET A 210 -9.33 9.24 -16.95
CA MET A 210 -10.65 9.36 -16.34
C MET A 210 -11.54 10.26 -17.22
N GLY A 211 -12.48 9.66 -17.93
CA GLY A 211 -13.22 10.40 -18.96
C GLY A 211 -12.29 10.96 -20.03
N ASN A 212 -12.21 12.29 -20.16
CA ASN A 212 -11.32 12.98 -21.12
C ASN A 212 -10.05 13.52 -20.46
N GLU A 213 -9.82 13.26 -19.19
CA GLU A 213 -8.67 13.75 -18.43
C GLU A 213 -7.69 12.63 -18.16
N SER A 214 -6.40 12.96 -18.18
CA SER A 214 -5.34 12.01 -17.83
C SER A 214 -4.67 12.44 -16.53
N PHE A 215 -4.28 11.48 -15.72
CA PHE A 215 -3.55 11.71 -14.48
C PHE A 215 -2.49 10.64 -14.26
N ILE A 216 -1.50 10.95 -13.43
CA ILE A 216 -0.45 10.00 -13.08
C ILE A 216 -0.83 9.29 -11.79
N ALA A 217 -0.65 7.97 -11.77
CA ALA A 217 -0.83 7.15 -10.58
C ALA A 217 0.36 6.22 -10.38
N GLN A 218 0.71 6.01 -9.12
CA GLN A 218 1.69 5.01 -8.70
C GLN A 218 1.04 3.62 -8.64
N ILE A 219 1.73 2.60 -9.13
CA ILE A 219 1.34 1.22 -8.87
C ILE A 219 1.89 0.84 -7.50
N ASP A 220 1.01 0.67 -6.52
CA ASP A 220 1.36 0.51 -5.11
C ASP A 220 0.76 -0.78 -4.53
N THR A 221 1.49 -1.88 -4.68
CA THR A 221 1.06 -3.17 -4.12
C THR A 221 1.25 -3.29 -2.60
N GLY A 222 1.89 -2.30 -1.99
CA GLY A 222 1.99 -2.11 -0.54
C GLY A 222 0.79 -1.37 0.07
N SER A 223 -0.21 -1.01 -0.75
CA SER A 223 -1.49 -0.45 -0.33
C SER A 223 -2.60 -1.47 -0.52
N ASP A 224 -3.48 -1.62 0.48
CA ASP A 224 -4.68 -2.49 0.42
C ASP A 224 -5.87 -1.83 -0.29
N GLY A 225 -5.78 -0.50 -0.54
CA GLY A 225 -6.84 0.30 -1.12
C GLY A 225 -7.11 0.01 -2.60
N SER A 226 -8.13 0.70 -3.12
CA SER A 226 -8.49 0.70 -4.54
C SER A 226 -7.69 1.79 -5.29
N LEU A 227 -8.39 2.80 -5.82
CA LEU A 227 -7.80 3.96 -6.46
C LEU A 227 -7.78 5.12 -5.46
N ASN A 228 -6.59 5.46 -4.94
CA ASN A 228 -6.38 6.72 -4.23
C ASN A 228 -6.27 7.82 -5.27
N LEU A 229 -7.23 8.72 -5.33
CA LEU A 229 -7.30 9.79 -6.31
C LEU A 229 -6.97 11.14 -5.67
N ASN A 230 -5.93 11.79 -6.17
CA ASN A 230 -5.71 13.21 -5.93
C ASN A 230 -6.55 14.00 -6.94
N PRO A 231 -7.58 14.73 -6.49
CA PRO A 231 -8.45 15.46 -7.40
C PRO A 231 -7.85 16.78 -7.93
N SER A 232 -6.67 17.18 -7.46
CA SER A 232 -6.03 18.44 -7.86
C SER A 232 -5.78 18.51 -9.36
N GLY A 233 -6.38 19.50 -10.02
CA GLY A 233 -6.29 19.66 -11.47
C GLY A 233 -7.16 18.71 -12.29
N LEU A 234 -8.04 17.95 -11.64
CA LEU A 234 -9.01 17.05 -12.24
C LEU A 234 -10.44 17.49 -11.90
N HIS A 235 -11.42 16.99 -12.66
CA HIS A 235 -12.84 17.26 -12.44
C HIS A 235 -13.61 15.93 -12.22
N PRO A 236 -13.34 15.22 -11.10
CA PRO A 236 -14.04 13.98 -10.82
C PRO A 236 -15.53 14.23 -10.55
N ARG A 237 -16.37 13.44 -11.17
CA ARG A 237 -17.82 13.41 -10.91
C ARG A 237 -18.13 12.15 -10.15
N PHE A 238 -18.94 12.28 -9.11
CA PHE A 238 -19.31 11.17 -8.25
C PHE A 238 -20.78 10.78 -8.43
N VAL A 239 -21.09 9.53 -8.18
CA VAL A 239 -22.49 9.04 -8.17
C VAL A 239 -23.25 9.66 -7.00
N HIS A 240 -22.59 9.79 -5.84
CA HIS A 240 -23.06 10.48 -4.64
C HIS A 240 -21.91 11.29 -4.06
N GLU A 241 -22.20 12.30 -3.25
CA GLU A 241 -21.17 13.06 -2.55
C GLU A 241 -20.22 12.16 -1.78
N PRO A 242 -18.91 12.45 -1.80
CA PRO A 242 -17.91 11.70 -1.05
C PRO A 242 -18.27 11.64 0.44
N ARG A 243 -18.12 10.47 1.04
CA ARG A 243 -18.44 10.20 2.45
C ARG A 243 -17.16 9.83 3.20
N ALA A 244 -17.17 10.07 4.52
CA ALA A 244 -16.17 9.53 5.39
C ALA A 244 -16.14 8.01 5.26
N GLY A 245 -14.98 7.46 4.92
CA GLY A 245 -14.73 6.03 4.81
C GLY A 245 -14.05 5.47 6.07
N THR A 246 -13.41 4.35 5.90
CA THR A 246 -12.59 3.73 6.94
C THR A 246 -11.32 4.55 7.20
N LEU A 247 -10.67 4.34 8.34
CA LEU A 247 -9.33 4.85 8.58
C LEU A 247 -8.32 4.06 7.77
N ILE A 248 -7.37 4.78 7.18
CA ILE A 248 -6.16 4.18 6.62
C ILE A 248 -5.08 4.26 7.70
N SER A 249 -4.58 3.10 8.09
CA SER A 249 -3.41 2.99 8.94
C SER A 249 -2.15 3.18 8.10
N SER A 250 -1.26 4.04 8.56
CA SER A 250 0.04 4.26 7.96
C SER A 250 1.13 4.23 9.02
N LEU A 251 2.40 4.25 8.62
CA LEU A 251 3.55 4.32 9.54
C LEU A 251 3.51 5.53 10.51
N HIS A 252 2.61 6.48 10.31
CA HIS A 252 2.50 7.72 11.10
C HIS A 252 1.13 7.96 11.73
N GLY A 253 0.29 6.93 11.80
CA GLY A 253 -1.03 7.01 12.39
C GLY A 253 -2.17 6.89 11.39
N ASP A 254 -3.36 6.93 11.91
CA ASP A 254 -4.59 6.67 11.19
C ASP A 254 -5.15 7.98 10.64
N ARG A 255 -5.59 7.96 9.38
CA ARG A 255 -6.25 9.09 8.72
C ARG A 255 -7.58 8.67 8.14
N GLN A 256 -8.64 9.43 8.45
CA GLN A 256 -9.93 9.24 7.80
C GLN A 256 -9.86 9.73 6.36
N GLN A 257 -10.28 8.89 5.42
CA GLN A 257 -10.41 9.25 4.01
C GLN A 257 -11.87 9.48 3.62
N LEU A 258 -12.06 10.34 2.63
CA LEU A 258 -13.34 10.44 1.92
C LEU A 258 -13.35 9.39 0.80
N THR A 259 -14.41 8.61 0.73
CA THR A 259 -14.60 7.58 -0.29
C THR A 259 -15.85 7.87 -1.12
N ALA A 260 -15.80 7.57 -2.40
CA ALA A 260 -16.92 7.75 -3.32
C ALA A 260 -16.83 6.80 -4.52
N ARG A 261 -17.94 6.60 -5.22
CA ARG A 261 -17.95 5.98 -6.55
C ARG A 261 -17.88 7.06 -7.61
N LEU A 262 -16.93 6.94 -8.54
CA LEU A 262 -16.88 7.81 -9.70
C LEU A 262 -18.13 7.59 -10.59
N ASN A 263 -18.64 8.67 -11.18
CA ASN A 263 -19.59 8.61 -12.28
C ASN A 263 -18.90 8.71 -13.64
N GLN A 264 -17.62 8.36 -13.68
CA GLN A 264 -16.75 8.30 -14.85
C GLN A 264 -16.02 6.97 -14.86
N ASN A 265 -15.75 6.47 -16.04
CA ASN A 265 -14.92 5.29 -16.20
C ASN A 265 -13.44 5.68 -16.14
N VAL A 266 -12.60 4.73 -15.73
CA VAL A 266 -11.16 4.86 -15.75
C VAL A 266 -10.58 3.86 -16.76
N LEU A 267 -9.64 4.31 -17.59
CA LEU A 267 -8.90 3.45 -18.51
C LEU A 267 -7.48 3.24 -17.98
N LEU A 268 -7.11 1.98 -17.89
CA LEU A 268 -5.75 1.50 -17.63
C LEU A 268 -5.24 0.82 -18.91
N GLY A 269 -4.57 1.57 -19.78
CA GLY A 269 -4.27 1.11 -21.11
C GLY A 269 -5.55 0.81 -21.90
N ASN A 270 -5.77 -0.46 -22.28
CA ASN A 270 -6.98 -0.93 -22.96
C ASN A 270 -8.04 -1.53 -22.01
N HIS A 271 -7.77 -1.56 -20.70
CA HIS A 271 -8.70 -2.08 -19.71
C HIS A 271 -9.66 -0.99 -19.23
N LEU A 272 -10.96 -1.23 -19.38
CA LEU A 272 -12.01 -0.34 -18.89
C LEU A 272 -12.41 -0.75 -17.49
N ILE A 273 -12.20 0.16 -16.52
CA ILE A 273 -12.70 0.03 -15.17
C ILE A 273 -13.96 0.90 -15.07
N GLU A 274 -15.09 0.26 -14.86
CA GLU A 274 -16.38 0.92 -14.90
C GLU A 274 -16.70 1.56 -13.54
N ARG A 275 -16.78 2.90 -13.53
CA ARG A 275 -17.14 3.71 -12.37
C ARG A 275 -16.52 3.21 -11.05
N PRO A 276 -15.17 3.18 -10.94
CA PRO A 276 -14.51 2.62 -9.78
C PRO A 276 -14.83 3.38 -8.50
N ILE A 277 -14.70 2.68 -7.37
CA ILE A 277 -14.66 3.31 -6.06
C ILE A 277 -13.27 3.94 -5.89
N VAL A 278 -13.26 5.18 -5.40
CA VAL A 278 -12.05 5.95 -5.15
C VAL A 278 -12.00 6.42 -3.70
N ASP A 279 -10.81 6.49 -3.17
CA ASP A 279 -10.51 7.14 -1.90
C ASP A 279 -9.77 8.45 -2.20
N LEU A 280 -10.31 9.59 -1.73
CA LEU A 280 -9.73 10.90 -2.05
C LEU A 280 -8.48 11.16 -1.21
N SER A 281 -7.44 11.65 -1.86
CA SER A 281 -6.13 11.88 -1.26
C SER A 281 -5.55 13.23 -1.72
N GLU A 282 -4.77 13.87 -0.86
CA GLU A 282 -3.93 15.02 -1.23
C GLU A 282 -2.54 14.61 -1.71
N GLN A 283 -2.22 13.31 -1.59
CA GLN A 283 -0.95 12.74 -2.04
C GLN A 283 -1.04 12.34 -3.52
N LEU A 284 0.09 11.89 -4.08
CA LEU A 284 0.12 11.32 -5.42
C LEU A 284 -0.95 10.21 -5.54
N SER A 285 -1.70 10.23 -6.63
CA SER A 285 -2.66 9.16 -6.91
C SER A 285 -1.97 7.81 -6.97
N SER A 286 -2.63 6.76 -6.48
CA SER A 286 -2.09 5.40 -6.52
C SER A 286 -3.17 4.37 -6.75
N ILE A 287 -2.80 3.23 -7.33
CA ILE A 287 -3.64 2.05 -7.46
C ILE A 287 -3.11 0.95 -6.55
N GLY A 288 -3.94 0.54 -5.61
CA GLY A 288 -3.59 -0.45 -4.59
C GLY A 288 -4.11 -1.85 -4.90
N GLY A 289 -3.92 -2.76 -3.95
CA GLY A 289 -4.20 -4.19 -4.11
C GLY A 289 -5.66 -4.50 -4.46
N GLU A 290 -6.64 -3.76 -3.92
CA GLU A 290 -8.06 -3.95 -4.28
C GLU A 290 -8.28 -3.69 -5.79
N PHE A 291 -7.69 -2.61 -6.33
CA PHE A 291 -7.76 -2.29 -7.75
C PHE A 291 -7.00 -3.31 -8.62
N LEU A 292 -5.90 -3.85 -8.10
CA LEU A 292 -4.99 -4.72 -8.84
C LEU A 292 -5.43 -6.20 -8.87
N ARG A 293 -6.35 -6.60 -8.00
CA ARG A 293 -6.83 -8.00 -7.89
C ARG A 293 -7.21 -8.71 -9.19
N PRO A 294 -7.83 -8.03 -10.19
CA PRO A 294 -8.18 -8.68 -11.45
C PRO A 294 -7.00 -8.98 -12.38
N PHE A 295 -5.81 -8.46 -12.06
CA PHE A 295 -4.71 -8.40 -13.00
C PHE A 295 -3.56 -9.37 -12.68
N ILE A 296 -2.88 -9.78 -13.73
CA ILE A 296 -1.51 -10.29 -13.71
C ILE A 296 -0.62 -9.14 -14.17
N LEU A 297 0.28 -8.69 -13.29
CA LEU A 297 1.20 -7.59 -13.57
C LEU A 297 2.61 -8.14 -13.82
N THR A 298 3.22 -7.79 -14.94
CA THR A 298 4.62 -8.13 -15.21
C THR A 298 5.44 -6.86 -15.39
N PHE A 299 6.41 -6.63 -14.51
CA PHE A 299 7.31 -5.49 -14.54
C PHE A 299 8.64 -5.85 -15.19
N ASP A 300 9.09 -5.02 -16.12
CA ASP A 300 10.44 -4.98 -16.67
C ASP A 300 11.05 -3.61 -16.34
N GLN A 301 11.85 -3.57 -15.26
CA GLN A 301 12.45 -2.32 -14.80
C GLN A 301 13.52 -1.80 -15.76
N HIS A 302 14.18 -2.68 -16.51
CA HIS A 302 15.19 -2.27 -17.51
C HIS A 302 14.56 -1.51 -18.68
N ARG A 303 13.34 -1.88 -19.06
CA ARG A 303 12.60 -1.21 -20.14
C ARG A 303 11.61 -0.18 -19.64
N HIS A 304 11.49 -0.02 -18.31
CA HIS A 304 10.47 0.82 -17.67
C HIS A 304 9.05 0.48 -18.17
N GLN A 305 8.75 -0.81 -18.24
CA GLN A 305 7.46 -1.30 -18.75
C GLN A 305 6.75 -2.15 -17.70
N VAL A 306 5.43 -2.00 -17.67
CA VAL A 306 4.54 -2.90 -16.93
C VAL A 306 3.46 -3.40 -17.88
N THR A 307 3.27 -4.71 -17.89
CA THR A 307 2.18 -5.35 -18.65
C THR A 307 1.09 -5.75 -17.67
N PHE A 308 -0.13 -5.27 -17.92
CA PHE A 308 -1.35 -5.69 -17.26
C PHE A 308 -2.06 -6.71 -18.13
N GLU A 309 -2.35 -7.86 -17.58
CA GLU A 309 -3.20 -8.87 -18.23
C GLU A 309 -4.40 -9.15 -17.33
N CYS A 310 -5.63 -9.00 -17.87
CA CYS A 310 -6.85 -9.35 -17.16
C CYS A 310 -7.42 -10.63 -17.78
N PRO A 311 -7.46 -11.76 -17.04
CA PRO A 311 -8.02 -13.02 -17.55
C PRO A 311 -9.52 -12.93 -17.88
N ALA A 312 -10.26 -12.09 -17.17
CA ALA A 312 -11.68 -11.88 -17.36
C ALA A 312 -11.96 -11.09 -18.67
N LEU A 313 -13.13 -11.31 -19.24
CA LEU A 313 -13.62 -10.58 -20.41
C LEU A 313 -14.54 -9.43 -19.96
N GLY A 314 -14.47 -8.32 -20.69
CA GLY A 314 -15.36 -7.18 -20.50
C GLY A 314 -14.82 -6.14 -19.53
N PRO A 315 -15.66 -5.15 -19.18
CA PRO A 315 -15.32 -4.11 -18.22
C PRO A 315 -15.07 -4.70 -16.82
N ILE A 316 -14.13 -4.09 -16.11
CA ILE A 316 -13.87 -4.43 -14.71
C ILE A 316 -14.80 -3.60 -13.84
N THR A 317 -15.61 -4.26 -13.03
CA THR A 317 -16.53 -3.62 -12.10
C THR A 317 -16.08 -3.83 -10.66
N MET A 318 -16.36 -2.87 -9.80
CA MET A 318 -16.15 -2.99 -8.36
C MET A 318 -17.48 -3.13 -7.64
N GLU A 319 -17.56 -4.14 -6.75
CA GLU A 319 -18.73 -4.32 -5.89
C GLU A 319 -18.96 -3.09 -4.98
N PRO A 320 -20.19 -2.83 -4.54
CA PRO A 320 -20.44 -1.82 -3.53
C PRO A 320 -19.63 -2.06 -2.26
N ARG A 321 -19.07 -0.99 -1.69
CA ARG A 321 -18.35 -1.09 -0.41
C ARG A 321 -19.37 -1.08 0.72
N ARG A 322 -19.45 -2.17 1.46
CA ARG A 322 -20.38 -2.36 2.57
C ARG A 322 -19.70 -2.18 3.92
N SER A 323 -20.44 -1.73 4.93
CA SER A 323 -19.92 -1.46 6.27
C SER A 323 -21.03 -1.57 7.33
N THR A 324 -20.64 -1.78 8.57
CA THR A 324 -21.49 -1.55 9.76
C THR A 324 -21.30 -0.14 10.33
N GLY A 325 -20.39 0.66 9.76
CA GLY A 325 -19.99 1.97 10.28
C GLY A 325 -18.82 1.90 11.27
N LEU A 326 -18.22 0.73 11.47
CA LEU A 326 -17.06 0.54 12.34
C LEU A 326 -15.82 0.16 11.55
N SER A 327 -14.67 0.69 11.95
CA SER A 327 -13.34 0.21 11.55
C SER A 327 -12.65 -0.40 12.76
N PHE A 328 -11.89 -1.47 12.54
CA PHE A 328 -11.21 -2.19 13.61
C PHE A 328 -9.71 -2.31 13.34
N SER A 329 -8.92 -2.27 14.41
CA SER A 329 -7.57 -2.84 14.45
C SER A 329 -7.65 -4.19 15.12
N ARG A 330 -7.09 -5.21 14.47
CA ARG A 330 -7.07 -6.56 14.99
C ARG A 330 -5.91 -6.75 15.97
N ALA A 331 -6.20 -7.38 17.11
CA ALA A 331 -5.21 -7.94 18.02
C ALA A 331 -5.59 -9.41 18.31
N PRO A 332 -4.69 -10.23 18.84
CA PRO A 332 -4.92 -11.67 18.96
C PRO A 332 -6.17 -12.09 19.73
N THR A 333 -6.56 -11.32 20.74
CA THR A 333 -7.69 -11.66 21.63
C THR A 333 -8.81 -10.62 21.61
N THR A 334 -8.60 -9.46 21.02
CA THR A 334 -9.55 -8.35 20.96
C THR A 334 -9.43 -7.62 19.63
N TRP A 335 -10.53 -7.06 19.14
CA TRP A 335 -10.52 -6.11 18.04
C TRP A 335 -10.82 -4.73 18.61
N ARG A 336 -9.91 -3.79 18.42
CA ARG A 336 -10.07 -2.42 18.90
C ARG A 336 -10.76 -1.57 17.84
N VAL A 337 -11.80 -0.84 18.22
CA VAL A 337 -12.45 0.14 17.33
C VAL A 337 -11.45 1.25 17.03
N LEU A 338 -11.14 1.46 15.75
CA LEU A 338 -10.32 2.58 15.28
C LEU A 338 -11.16 3.83 15.11
N THR A 339 -12.33 3.69 14.50
CA THR A 339 -13.27 4.79 14.32
C THR A 339 -14.71 4.29 14.17
N VAL A 340 -15.63 5.15 14.54
CA VAL A 340 -17.04 5.09 14.16
C VAL A 340 -17.22 6.06 13.00
N ILE A 341 -17.69 5.56 11.85
CA ILE A 341 -17.88 6.37 10.65
C ILE A 341 -19.08 7.33 10.90
N PRO A 342 -18.90 8.66 10.74
CA PRO A 342 -19.95 9.63 10.96
C PRO A 342 -21.16 9.42 10.03
N ASN A 343 -22.33 9.80 10.51
CA ASN A 343 -23.61 9.69 9.78
C ASN A 343 -23.97 8.25 9.39
N THR A 344 -23.54 7.26 10.20
CA THR A 344 -23.89 5.85 10.06
C THR A 344 -24.71 5.34 11.23
N PRO A 345 -25.44 4.21 11.07
CA PRO A 345 -26.17 3.62 12.18
C PRO A 345 -25.32 3.34 13.42
N ALA A 346 -24.04 3.03 13.27
CA ALA A 346 -23.11 2.79 14.39
C ALA A 346 -22.96 4.00 15.32
N GLU A 347 -23.07 5.21 14.79
CA GLU A 347 -22.96 6.44 15.59
C GLU A 347 -24.08 6.59 16.63
N GLN A 348 -25.24 5.94 16.41
CA GLN A 348 -26.36 5.97 17.34
C GLN A 348 -26.12 5.10 18.59
N PHE A 349 -25.14 4.21 18.53
CA PHE A 349 -24.68 3.42 19.67
C PHE A 349 -23.53 4.17 20.33
N SER A 350 -23.40 4.08 21.64
CA SER A 350 -22.35 4.77 22.42
C SER A 350 -20.93 4.17 22.21
N ILE A 351 -20.66 3.60 21.03
CA ILE A 351 -19.37 3.03 20.66
C ILE A 351 -18.38 4.17 20.36
N LYS A 352 -17.14 4.02 20.82
CA LYS A 352 -16.07 5.00 20.62
C LYS A 352 -14.80 4.33 20.09
N ALA A 353 -13.90 5.14 19.57
CA ALA A 353 -12.52 4.70 19.35
C ALA A 353 -11.94 4.12 20.63
N ASP A 354 -11.11 3.10 20.50
CA ASP A 354 -10.49 2.31 21.57
C ASP A 354 -11.42 1.31 22.30
N ASP A 355 -12.72 1.29 22.02
CA ASP A 355 -13.59 0.22 22.54
C ASP A 355 -13.11 -1.16 22.02
N LEU A 356 -13.22 -2.15 22.90
CA LEU A 356 -12.71 -3.49 22.64
C LEU A 356 -13.86 -4.44 22.31
N CYS A 357 -13.89 -4.93 21.08
CA CYS A 357 -14.76 -6.01 20.62
C CYS A 357 -14.09 -7.37 20.91
N ILE A 358 -14.82 -8.28 21.52
CA ILE A 358 -14.33 -9.63 21.90
C ILE A 358 -15.04 -10.75 21.17
N ARG A 359 -16.23 -10.49 20.60
CA ARG A 359 -16.99 -11.49 19.82
C ARG A 359 -17.65 -10.83 18.60
N ILE A 360 -17.79 -11.62 17.55
CA ILE A 360 -18.57 -11.31 16.35
C ILE A 360 -19.55 -12.46 16.16
N ASN A 361 -20.86 -12.17 16.14
CA ASN A 361 -21.94 -13.16 16.08
C ASN A 361 -21.80 -14.28 17.12
N GLY A 362 -21.39 -13.91 18.35
CA GLY A 362 -21.17 -14.84 19.47
C GLY A 362 -19.86 -15.62 19.47
N GLU A 363 -19.09 -15.62 18.37
CA GLU A 363 -17.79 -16.26 18.28
C GLU A 363 -16.66 -15.30 18.72
N LEU A 364 -15.63 -15.84 19.37
CA LEU A 364 -14.49 -15.05 19.83
C LEU A 364 -13.72 -14.44 18.63
N VAL A 365 -13.34 -13.18 18.72
CA VAL A 365 -12.61 -12.48 17.64
C VAL A 365 -11.24 -13.09 17.32
N LYS A 366 -10.63 -13.87 18.21
CA LYS A 366 -9.41 -14.63 17.95
C LYS A 366 -9.55 -15.64 16.80
N ASP A 367 -10.77 -16.11 16.55
CA ASP A 367 -11.11 -17.11 15.54
C ASP A 367 -11.51 -16.46 14.20
N TRP A 368 -11.36 -15.12 14.11
CA TRP A 368 -11.67 -14.31 12.93
C TRP A 368 -10.40 -13.71 12.35
N ASP A 369 -10.37 -13.63 11.02
CA ASP A 369 -9.45 -12.80 10.24
C ASP A 369 -10.23 -11.79 9.40
N TYR A 370 -9.52 -10.88 8.73
CA TYR A 370 -10.16 -9.84 7.91
C TYR A 370 -10.89 -10.41 6.70
N ASP A 371 -10.39 -11.46 6.09
CA ASP A 371 -11.04 -12.05 4.91
C ASP A 371 -12.36 -12.70 5.29
N ARG A 372 -12.40 -13.40 6.42
CA ARG A 372 -13.63 -13.95 7.00
C ARG A 372 -14.62 -12.83 7.38
N TYR A 373 -14.11 -11.76 7.98
CA TYR A 373 -14.94 -10.60 8.34
C TYR A 373 -15.47 -9.87 7.11
N ALA A 374 -14.63 -9.65 6.07
CA ALA A 374 -15.07 -9.07 4.81
C ALA A 374 -16.14 -9.93 4.12
N ALA A 375 -15.99 -11.25 4.14
CA ALA A 375 -17.00 -12.18 3.62
C ALA A 375 -18.33 -12.08 4.40
N LEU A 376 -18.27 -11.93 5.74
CA LEU A 376 -19.44 -11.70 6.57
C LEU A 376 -20.14 -10.39 6.21
N ILE A 377 -19.40 -9.28 6.10
CA ILE A 377 -19.93 -7.97 5.68
C ILE A 377 -20.64 -8.06 4.33
N LYS A 378 -20.08 -8.82 3.39
CA LYS A 378 -20.68 -9.00 2.04
C LYS A 378 -21.96 -9.79 2.07
N SER A 379 -22.08 -10.80 2.94
CA SER A 379 -23.13 -11.83 2.90
C SER A 379 -24.30 -11.61 3.86
N THR A 380 -24.19 -10.65 4.81
CA THR A 380 -25.22 -10.47 5.84
C THR A 380 -25.85 -9.07 5.85
N ALA A 381 -27.04 -8.95 6.41
CA ALA A 381 -27.72 -7.66 6.58
C ALA A 381 -27.41 -7.02 7.94
N LYS A 382 -26.91 -7.79 8.92
CA LYS A 382 -26.61 -7.30 10.26
C LYS A 382 -25.56 -8.17 10.92
N ILE A 383 -24.84 -7.59 11.88
CA ILE A 383 -23.79 -8.26 12.66
C ILE A 383 -23.95 -7.89 14.12
N THR A 384 -23.87 -8.89 15.00
CA THR A 384 -23.82 -8.68 16.45
C THR A 384 -22.37 -8.62 16.91
N TYR A 385 -22.00 -7.55 17.58
CA TYR A 385 -20.69 -7.37 18.20
C TYR A 385 -20.85 -7.41 19.72
N THR A 386 -19.96 -8.10 20.41
CA THR A 386 -19.86 -8.07 21.88
C THR A 386 -18.69 -7.20 22.28
N PHE A 387 -18.96 -6.10 22.97
CA PHE A 387 -17.96 -5.15 23.49
C PHE A 387 -17.73 -5.32 24.98
N LEU A 388 -16.51 -4.99 25.43
CA LEU A 388 -16.20 -4.88 26.85
C LEU A 388 -16.57 -3.49 27.39
N ALA A 389 -17.42 -3.44 28.40
CA ALA A 389 -17.77 -2.24 29.16
C ALA A 389 -17.38 -2.42 30.63
N GLY A 390 -16.11 -2.20 30.95
CA GLY A 390 -15.52 -2.59 32.25
C GLY A 390 -15.58 -4.13 32.42
N PRO A 391 -16.21 -4.64 33.49
CA PRO A 391 -16.35 -6.08 33.70
C PRO A 391 -17.53 -6.72 32.97
N LYS A 392 -18.34 -5.96 32.23
CA LYS A 392 -19.54 -6.43 31.55
C LYS A 392 -19.29 -6.59 30.07
N GLU A 393 -19.93 -7.60 29.50
CA GLU A 393 -20.04 -7.79 28.04
C GLU A 393 -21.39 -7.17 27.59
N ILE A 394 -21.36 -6.42 26.47
CA ILE A 394 -22.53 -5.79 25.89
C ILE A 394 -22.63 -6.21 24.43
N ASP A 395 -23.75 -6.80 24.06
CA ASP A 395 -24.07 -7.16 22.69
C ASP A 395 -24.78 -5.99 21.98
N LEU A 396 -24.25 -5.61 20.81
CA LEU A 396 -24.82 -4.60 19.95
C LEU A 396 -25.01 -5.15 18.55
N GLU A 397 -26.24 -5.12 18.06
CA GLU A 397 -26.55 -5.53 16.69
C GLU A 397 -26.55 -4.31 15.77
N LEU A 398 -25.65 -4.32 14.78
CA LEU A 398 -25.50 -3.25 13.80
C LEU A 398 -25.94 -3.71 12.41
N PRO A 399 -26.71 -2.88 11.68
CA PRO A 399 -27.04 -3.17 10.30
C PRO A 399 -25.80 -3.03 9.41
N VAL A 400 -25.73 -3.89 8.39
CA VAL A 400 -24.74 -3.76 7.29
C VAL A 400 -25.41 -2.99 6.16
N PHE A 401 -24.81 -1.91 5.71
CA PHE A 401 -25.30 -1.04 4.65
C PHE A 401 -24.24 -0.79 3.58
N GLU A 402 -24.68 -0.29 2.43
CA GLU A 402 -23.74 0.15 1.39
C GLU A 402 -23.20 1.54 1.74
N LEU A 403 -21.94 1.57 2.15
CA LEU A 403 -21.21 2.83 2.42
C LEU A 403 -20.96 3.57 1.12
N VAL A 404 -20.58 2.82 0.07
CA VAL A 404 -20.39 3.32 -1.29
C VAL A 404 -21.12 2.36 -2.23
N PRO A 405 -22.29 2.74 -2.75
CA PRO A 405 -23.10 1.92 -3.64
C PRO A 405 -22.47 1.72 -5.03
#